data_f6460463eb0293581ae244f0b62093f5
#
_entry.id   f6460463eb0293581ae244f0b62093f5
#
_cell.length_a   1.000
_cell.length_b   1.000
_cell.length_c   1.000
_cell.angle_alpha   90.00
_cell.angle_beta   90.00
_cell.angle_gamma   90.00
#
_symmetry.space_group_name_H-M   'P 1'
#
loop_
_entity.id
_entity.type
_entity.pdbx_description
1 polymer ?
#
loop_
_entity_poly.entity_id
_entity_poly.type
_entity_poly.pdbx_seq_one_letter_code
_entity_poly.pdbx_strand_id
1 'polypeptide(L)'
;MSSTRDRRIMWVVKFALIACLLTGLVFPGIPGVEGKGWPERCFGYPLSALIVPLVWHLAGRRSAYPYLADGLLVTPFVLDLLGNLVNLFDTVASFDDVLHFVNWTFLVAALVLLLERQRLARWNLILLGAGFGALAIIAWEGVEWVIQE
;
A
#
# COMPACT_ATOMS: atom_id res chain seq x y z
N MET A 1 -10.95 7.52 -19.06
CA MET A 1 -10.13 8.77 -19.00
C MET A 1 -9.61 8.89 -17.57
N SER A 2 -8.29 8.91 -17.37
CA SER A 2 -7.73 9.19 -16.03
C SER A 2 -7.90 10.68 -15.74
N SER A 3 -8.48 11.00 -14.59
CA SER A 3 -8.78 12.38 -14.25
C SER A 3 -7.51 13.11 -13.73
N THR A 4 -7.47 14.43 -13.88
CA THR A 4 -6.44 15.25 -13.24
C THR A 4 -6.42 15.04 -11.72
N ARG A 5 -7.57 14.75 -11.13
CA ARG A 5 -7.75 14.40 -9.72
C ARG A 5 -6.99 13.13 -9.35
N ASP A 6 -7.13 12.05 -10.12
CA ASP A 6 -6.47 10.76 -9.85
C ASP A 6 -4.95 10.91 -9.88
N ARG A 7 -4.44 11.67 -10.84
CA ARG A 7 -3.01 11.97 -10.93
C ARG A 7 -2.51 12.76 -9.72
N ARG A 8 -3.30 13.73 -9.24
CA ARG A 8 -2.95 14.50 -8.03
C ARG A 8 -2.93 13.61 -6.80
N ILE A 9 -3.95 12.76 -6.61
CA ILE A 9 -4.03 11.81 -5.49
C ILE A 9 -2.77 10.94 -5.48
N MET A 10 -2.44 10.30 -6.59
CA MET A 10 -1.25 9.44 -6.71
C MET A 10 0.03 10.20 -6.28
N TRP A 11 0.25 11.41 -6.79
CA TRP A 11 1.44 12.17 -6.44
C TRP A 11 1.47 12.58 -4.97
N VAL A 12 0.34 13.01 -4.40
CA VAL A 12 0.23 13.33 -2.97
C VAL A 12 0.60 12.13 -2.11
N VAL A 13 0.08 10.95 -2.44
CA VAL A 13 0.37 9.71 -1.69
C VAL A 13 1.86 9.34 -1.81
N LYS A 14 2.45 9.41 -3.01
CA LYS A 14 3.88 9.10 -3.20
C LYS A 14 4.80 10.11 -2.49
N PHE A 15 4.46 11.38 -2.51
CA PHE A 15 5.21 12.38 -1.74
C PHE A 15 5.04 12.19 -0.23
N ALA A 16 3.84 11.82 0.24
CA ALA A 16 3.61 11.49 1.65
C ALA A 16 4.45 10.28 2.08
N LEU A 17 4.55 9.23 1.25
CA LEU A 17 5.41 8.07 1.51
C LEU A 17 6.86 8.52 1.76
N ILE A 18 7.42 9.30 0.84
CA ILE A 18 8.81 9.78 0.95
C ILE A 18 8.97 10.68 2.19
N ALA A 19 8.02 11.60 2.42
CA ALA A 19 8.07 12.51 3.57
C ALA A 19 8.04 11.74 4.90
N CYS A 20 7.18 10.74 5.04
CA CYS A 20 7.12 9.91 6.25
C CYS A 20 8.43 9.15 6.48
N LEU A 21 8.98 8.50 5.44
CA LEU A 21 10.25 7.78 5.54
C LEU A 21 11.40 8.71 5.95
N LEU A 22 11.51 9.87 5.33
CA LEU A 22 12.52 10.87 5.68
C LEU A 22 12.35 11.38 7.11
N THR A 23 11.10 11.59 7.57
CA THR A 23 10.83 12.03 8.94
C THR A 23 11.37 11.02 9.95
N GLY A 24 11.11 9.72 9.79
CA GLY A 24 11.63 8.72 10.71
C GLY A 24 13.15 8.52 10.62
N LEU A 25 13.76 8.75 9.44
CA LEU A 25 15.22 8.74 9.31
C LEU A 25 15.87 9.93 10.04
N VAL A 26 15.28 11.11 9.96
CA VAL A 26 15.81 12.34 10.58
C VAL A 26 15.56 12.35 12.08
N PHE A 27 14.44 11.77 12.53
CA PHE A 27 14.02 11.74 13.93
C PHE A 27 13.84 10.31 14.45
N PRO A 28 14.91 9.50 14.54
CA PRO A 28 14.82 8.09 14.94
C PRO A 28 14.36 7.88 16.39
N GLY A 29 14.43 8.91 17.23
CA GLY A 29 13.96 8.87 18.63
C GLY A 29 12.46 9.09 18.81
N ILE A 30 11.66 9.17 17.74
CA ILE A 30 10.18 9.15 17.86
C ILE A 30 9.76 7.78 18.41
N PRO A 31 8.93 7.69 19.49
CA PRO A 31 8.56 6.43 20.12
C PRO A 31 8.03 5.37 19.17
N GLY A 32 7.24 5.77 18.19
CA GLY A 32 6.73 4.87 17.15
C GLY A 32 7.70 4.55 16.01
N VAL A 33 8.94 5.04 16.05
CA VAL A 33 10.01 4.78 15.07
C VAL A 33 11.08 3.87 15.66
N GLU A 34 11.41 4.09 16.92
CA GLU A 34 12.46 3.36 17.63
C GLU A 34 12.11 1.87 17.73
N GLY A 35 13.02 1.00 17.26
CA GLY A 35 12.84 -0.45 17.27
C GLY A 35 11.79 -1.00 16.31
N LYS A 36 11.17 -0.18 15.44
CA LYS A 36 10.10 -0.58 14.52
C LYS A 36 10.58 -0.95 13.10
N GLY A 37 11.84 -1.34 12.91
CA GLY A 37 12.36 -1.78 11.61
C GLY A 37 12.34 -0.67 10.55
N TRP A 38 12.70 0.57 10.92
CA TRP A 38 12.63 1.71 10.00
C TRP A 38 13.57 1.59 8.78
N PRO A 39 14.81 1.08 8.92
CA PRO A 39 15.69 0.85 7.77
C PRO A 39 15.07 -0.09 6.73
N GLU A 40 14.44 -1.17 7.17
CA GLU A 40 13.76 -2.16 6.32
C GLU A 40 12.58 -1.52 5.57
N ARG A 41 11.81 -0.65 6.24
CA ARG A 41 10.73 0.13 5.63
C ARG A 41 11.25 1.12 4.59
N CYS A 42 12.38 1.78 4.86
CA CYS A 42 13.02 2.68 3.89
C CYS A 42 13.47 1.97 2.62
N PHE A 43 13.80 0.68 2.69
CA PHE A 43 14.13 -0.14 1.52
C PHE A 43 12.86 -0.72 0.85
N GLY A 44 11.97 -1.32 1.63
CA GLY A 44 10.83 -2.09 1.11
C GLY A 44 9.68 -1.21 0.60
N TYR A 45 9.28 -0.19 1.34
CA TYR A 45 8.07 0.58 1.02
C TYR A 45 8.15 1.40 -0.28
N PRO A 46 9.29 1.99 -0.67
CA PRO A 46 9.42 2.64 -1.97
C PRO A 46 9.19 1.71 -3.16
N LEU A 47 9.41 0.39 -2.99
CA LEU A 47 9.15 -0.59 -4.06
C LEU A 47 7.66 -0.62 -4.43
N SER A 48 6.76 -0.38 -3.48
CA SER A 48 5.32 -0.28 -3.76
C SER A 48 5.00 0.78 -4.82
N ALA A 49 5.70 1.91 -4.78
CA ALA A 49 5.53 3.02 -5.72
C ALA A 49 6.02 2.70 -7.15
N LEU A 50 6.78 1.60 -7.33
CA LEU A 50 7.30 1.15 -8.62
C LEU A 50 6.48 0.03 -9.25
N ILE A 51 5.64 -0.68 -8.49
CA ILE A 51 4.88 -1.85 -8.98
C ILE A 51 3.99 -1.47 -10.16
N VAL A 52 3.11 -0.49 -10.01
CA VAL A 52 2.18 -0.11 -11.07
C VAL A 52 2.88 0.50 -12.29
N PRO A 53 3.85 1.42 -12.14
CA PRO A 53 4.65 1.91 -13.27
C PRO A 53 5.34 0.78 -14.04
N LEU A 54 5.96 -0.17 -13.32
CA LEU A 54 6.67 -1.29 -13.93
C LEU A 54 5.71 -2.20 -14.70
N VAL A 55 4.62 -2.63 -14.06
CA VAL A 55 3.60 -3.49 -14.70
C VAL A 55 3.02 -2.81 -15.93
N TRP A 56 2.68 -1.52 -15.84
CA TRP A 56 2.16 -0.76 -16.97
C TRP A 56 3.18 -0.64 -18.12
N HIS A 57 4.44 -0.45 -17.80
CA HIS A 57 5.52 -0.40 -18.78
C HIS A 57 5.72 -1.76 -19.47
N LEU A 58 5.81 -2.85 -18.68
CA LEU A 58 5.98 -4.21 -19.20
C LEU A 58 4.78 -4.67 -20.03
N ALA A 59 3.57 -4.20 -19.71
CA ALA A 59 2.37 -4.42 -20.51
C ALA A 59 2.35 -3.61 -21.84
N GLY A 60 3.44 -2.92 -22.17
CA GLY A 60 3.60 -2.18 -23.44
C GLY A 60 2.87 -0.85 -23.50
N ARG A 61 2.47 -0.28 -22.36
CA ARG A 61 1.79 1.04 -22.26
C ARG A 61 0.52 1.15 -23.13
N ARG A 62 -0.16 0.03 -23.35
CA ARG A 62 -1.31 -0.08 -24.26
C ARG A 62 -2.57 0.65 -23.82
N SER A 63 -2.58 1.16 -22.59
CA SER A 63 -3.71 1.88 -22.01
C SER A 63 -3.26 3.17 -21.33
N ALA A 64 -4.20 4.08 -21.02
CA ALA A 64 -3.92 5.24 -20.17
C ALA A 64 -3.36 4.78 -18.80
N TYR A 65 -2.44 5.56 -18.23
CA TYR A 65 -1.82 5.20 -16.97
C TYR A 65 -2.86 5.11 -15.82
N PRO A 66 -2.82 4.06 -14.96
CA PRO A 66 -3.81 3.81 -13.91
C PRO A 66 -3.51 4.59 -12.62
N TYR A 67 -3.55 5.92 -12.67
CA TYR A 67 -3.17 6.79 -11.55
C TYR A 67 -3.86 6.44 -10.24
N LEU A 68 -5.18 6.17 -10.26
CA LEU A 68 -5.91 5.86 -9.03
C LEU A 68 -5.46 4.52 -8.43
N ALA A 69 -5.31 3.48 -9.25
CA ALA A 69 -4.81 2.19 -8.78
C ALA A 69 -3.40 2.28 -8.20
N ASP A 70 -2.52 3.08 -8.84
CA ASP A 70 -1.16 3.34 -8.36
C ASP A 70 -1.18 4.06 -6.98
N GLY A 71 -2.01 5.09 -6.82
CA GLY A 71 -2.17 5.76 -5.53
C GLY A 71 -2.72 4.83 -4.44
N LEU A 72 -3.77 4.06 -4.75
CA LEU A 72 -4.38 3.12 -3.79
C LEU A 72 -3.41 2.03 -3.35
N LEU A 73 -2.55 1.52 -4.25
CA LEU A 73 -1.55 0.51 -3.90
C LEU A 73 -0.49 1.03 -2.93
N VAL A 74 -0.14 2.31 -3.02
CA VAL A 74 0.86 2.94 -2.14
C VAL A 74 0.25 3.41 -0.80
N THR A 75 -1.04 3.69 -0.77
CA THR A 75 -1.74 4.23 0.43
C THR A 75 -1.52 3.40 1.71
N PRO A 76 -1.60 2.07 1.71
CA PRO A 76 -1.35 1.24 2.90
C PRO A 76 -0.01 1.54 3.58
N PHE A 77 1.04 1.67 2.81
CA PHE A 77 2.40 1.95 3.32
C PHE A 77 2.51 3.35 3.94
N VAL A 78 1.78 4.32 3.40
CA VAL A 78 1.69 5.66 3.99
C VAL A 78 0.94 5.64 5.31
N LEU A 79 -0.18 4.91 5.38
CA LEU A 79 -0.98 4.79 6.60
C LEU A 79 -0.22 4.08 7.72
N ASP A 80 0.53 3.01 7.39
CA ASP A 80 1.41 2.32 8.33
C ASP A 80 2.48 3.27 8.89
N LEU A 81 3.19 4.01 8.03
CA LEU A 81 4.20 4.97 8.46
C LEU A 81 3.61 6.09 9.32
N LEU A 82 2.45 6.64 8.93
CA LEU A 82 1.77 7.66 9.72
C LEU A 82 1.34 7.12 11.08
N GLY A 83 0.79 5.91 11.14
CA GLY A 83 0.41 5.24 12.39
C GLY A 83 1.60 5.09 13.33
N ASN A 84 2.77 4.71 12.80
CA ASN A 84 4.00 4.65 13.58
C ASN A 84 4.48 6.04 14.01
N LEU A 85 4.57 7.02 13.10
CA LEU A 85 5.06 8.36 13.41
C LEU A 85 4.27 9.06 14.52
N VAL A 86 2.96 8.81 14.61
CA VAL A 86 2.11 9.35 15.68
C VAL A 86 1.86 8.35 16.80
N ASN A 87 2.58 7.23 16.81
CA ASN A 87 2.59 6.19 17.85
C ASN A 87 1.21 5.53 18.11
N LEU A 88 0.37 5.38 17.07
CA LEU A 88 -0.97 4.79 17.22
C LEU A 88 -0.92 3.29 17.52
N PHE A 89 0.05 2.57 17.00
CA PHE A 89 0.21 1.13 17.24
C PHE A 89 0.42 0.80 18.73
N ASP A 90 1.08 1.67 19.49
CA ASP A 90 1.35 1.43 20.92
C ASP A 90 0.32 2.10 21.82
N THR A 91 -0.45 3.06 21.32
CA THR A 91 -1.40 3.85 22.13
C THR A 91 -2.86 3.46 21.95
N VAL A 92 -3.21 2.82 20.83
CA VAL A 92 -4.60 2.43 20.49
C VAL A 92 -4.65 0.93 20.20
N ALA A 93 -5.15 0.14 21.15
CA ALA A 93 -5.12 -1.32 21.08
C ALA A 93 -5.76 -1.95 19.84
N SER A 94 -6.77 -1.31 19.24
CA SER A 94 -7.44 -1.80 18.01
C SER A 94 -6.90 -1.19 16.72
N PHE A 95 -5.85 -0.35 16.80
CA PHE A 95 -5.37 0.38 15.64
C PHE A 95 -4.84 -0.57 14.55
N ASP A 96 -4.08 -1.57 14.96
CA ASP A 96 -3.48 -2.55 14.06
C ASP A 96 -4.56 -3.34 13.30
N ASP A 97 -5.55 -3.90 13.97
CA ASP A 97 -6.67 -4.64 13.35
C ASP A 97 -7.43 -3.76 12.34
N VAL A 98 -7.75 -2.52 12.74
CA VAL A 98 -8.46 -1.58 11.87
C VAL A 98 -7.59 -1.22 10.66
N LEU A 99 -6.31 -0.97 10.87
CA LEU A 99 -5.39 -0.62 9.81
C LEU A 99 -5.21 -1.78 8.83
N HIS A 100 -5.09 -3.03 9.30
CA HIS A 100 -5.08 -4.21 8.46
C HIS A 100 -6.31 -4.26 7.55
N PHE A 101 -7.51 -4.15 8.10
CA PHE A 101 -8.74 -4.14 7.30
C PHE A 101 -8.75 -3.02 6.24
N VAL A 102 -8.37 -1.81 6.63
CA VAL A 102 -8.32 -0.64 5.73
C VAL A 102 -7.28 -0.84 4.63
N ASN A 103 -6.07 -1.31 4.99
CA ASN A 103 -4.98 -1.54 4.05
C ASN A 103 -5.34 -2.60 3.01
N TRP A 104 -5.94 -3.72 3.43
CA TRP A 104 -6.41 -4.75 2.50
C TRP A 104 -7.51 -4.25 1.59
N THR A 105 -8.41 -3.39 2.08
CA THR A 105 -9.42 -2.74 1.24
C THR A 105 -8.78 -1.93 0.11
N PHE A 106 -7.74 -1.15 0.41
CA PHE A 106 -7.01 -0.37 -0.61
C PHE A 106 -6.28 -1.26 -1.62
N LEU A 107 -5.61 -2.33 -1.16
CA LEU A 107 -4.90 -3.26 -2.04
C LEU A 107 -5.86 -3.99 -2.99
N VAL A 108 -6.97 -4.50 -2.46
CA VAL A 108 -8.01 -5.17 -3.28
C VAL A 108 -8.63 -4.18 -4.27
N ALA A 109 -8.93 -2.95 -3.85
CA ALA A 109 -9.46 -1.92 -4.74
C ALA A 109 -8.47 -1.57 -5.87
N ALA A 110 -7.18 -1.44 -5.56
CA ALA A 110 -6.13 -1.21 -6.56
C ALA A 110 -6.09 -2.36 -7.58
N LEU A 111 -6.10 -3.61 -7.11
CA LEU A 111 -6.12 -4.80 -7.97
C LEU A 111 -7.35 -4.82 -8.87
N VAL A 112 -8.55 -4.61 -8.32
CA VAL A 112 -9.81 -4.61 -9.09
C VAL A 112 -9.76 -3.55 -10.19
N LEU A 113 -9.29 -2.32 -9.89
CA LEU A 113 -9.14 -1.26 -10.90
C LEU A 113 -8.14 -1.62 -12.01
N LEU A 114 -7.09 -2.38 -11.71
CA LEU A 114 -6.15 -2.87 -12.71
C LEU A 114 -6.79 -3.98 -13.58
N LEU A 115 -7.56 -4.89 -12.97
CA LEU A 115 -8.23 -6.00 -13.66
C LEU A 115 -9.46 -5.56 -14.45
N GLU A 116 -10.19 -4.52 -14.03
CA GLU A 116 -11.35 -3.98 -14.73
C GLU A 116 -11.03 -3.62 -16.19
N ARG A 117 -9.78 -3.24 -16.46
CA ARG A 117 -9.27 -2.96 -17.80
C ARG A 117 -9.22 -4.19 -18.72
N GLN A 118 -9.25 -5.40 -18.15
CA GLN A 118 -9.26 -6.66 -18.89
C GLN A 118 -10.67 -7.06 -19.39
N ARG A 119 -11.68 -6.20 -19.15
CA ARG A 119 -13.09 -6.44 -19.52
C ARG A 119 -13.65 -7.75 -18.96
N LEU A 120 -13.19 -8.13 -17.77
CA LEU A 120 -13.70 -9.31 -17.07
C LEU A 120 -15.17 -9.10 -16.63
N ALA A 121 -15.93 -10.19 -16.58
CA ALA A 121 -17.26 -10.14 -15.99
C ALA A 121 -17.18 -9.69 -14.52
N ARG A 122 -18.19 -8.94 -14.07
CA ARG A 122 -18.24 -8.36 -12.71
C ARG A 122 -18.00 -9.41 -11.60
N TRP A 123 -18.59 -10.59 -11.76
CA TRP A 123 -18.39 -11.69 -10.80
C TRP A 123 -16.97 -12.19 -10.76
N ASN A 124 -16.26 -12.23 -11.89
CA ASN A 124 -14.84 -12.61 -11.93
C ASN A 124 -13.97 -11.59 -11.20
N LEU A 125 -14.27 -10.30 -11.31
CA LEU A 125 -13.57 -9.24 -10.56
C LEU A 125 -13.77 -9.40 -9.05
N ILE A 126 -15.01 -9.70 -8.61
CA ILE A 126 -15.31 -9.94 -7.19
C ILE A 126 -14.55 -11.16 -6.66
N LEU A 127 -14.61 -12.29 -7.38
CA LEU A 127 -13.93 -13.52 -6.98
C LEU A 127 -12.41 -13.36 -6.97
N LEU A 128 -11.83 -12.71 -7.96
CA LEU A 128 -10.40 -12.43 -8.03
C LEU A 128 -9.96 -11.48 -6.91
N GLY A 129 -10.73 -10.42 -6.65
CA GLY A 129 -10.44 -9.50 -5.55
C GLY A 129 -10.50 -10.18 -4.17
N ALA A 130 -11.57 -10.94 -3.92
CA ALA A 130 -11.73 -11.69 -2.67
C ALA A 130 -10.66 -12.77 -2.50
N GLY A 131 -10.39 -13.55 -3.55
CA GLY A 131 -9.37 -14.61 -3.52
C GLY A 131 -7.96 -14.05 -3.34
N PHE A 132 -7.60 -12.99 -4.05
CA PHE A 132 -6.33 -12.32 -3.87
C PHE A 132 -6.20 -11.74 -2.45
N GLY A 133 -7.23 -11.05 -1.96
CA GLY A 133 -7.23 -10.51 -0.61
C GLY A 133 -6.99 -11.58 0.44
N ALA A 134 -7.73 -12.71 0.37
CA ALA A 134 -7.58 -13.81 1.31
C ALA A 134 -6.18 -14.44 1.27
N LEU A 135 -5.65 -14.75 0.07
CA LEU A 135 -4.32 -15.34 -0.09
C LEU A 135 -3.21 -14.39 0.38
N ALA A 136 -3.34 -13.11 0.08
CA ALA A 136 -2.34 -12.13 0.44
C ALA A 136 -2.32 -11.88 1.95
N ILE A 137 -3.47 -11.85 2.64
CA ILE A 137 -3.55 -11.78 4.10
C ILE A 137 -2.87 -13.01 4.72
N ILE A 138 -3.21 -14.23 4.30
CA ILE A 138 -2.61 -15.46 4.82
C ILE A 138 -1.09 -15.46 4.61
N ALA A 139 -0.62 -15.02 3.45
CA ALA A 139 0.82 -14.94 3.18
C ALA A 139 1.51 -13.90 4.07
N TRP A 140 0.87 -12.75 4.31
CA TRP A 140 1.40 -11.70 5.18
C TRP A 140 1.51 -12.17 6.62
N GLU A 141 0.43 -12.70 7.19
CA GLU A 141 0.42 -13.26 8.55
C GLU A 141 1.50 -14.35 8.72
N GLY A 142 1.67 -15.20 7.69
CA GLY A 142 2.72 -16.22 7.70
C GLY A 142 4.14 -15.63 7.72
N VAL A 143 4.37 -14.51 7.02
CA VAL A 143 5.66 -13.80 7.04
C VAL A 143 5.88 -13.12 8.39
N GLU A 144 4.88 -12.46 8.95
CA GLU A 144 4.97 -11.84 10.28
C GLU A 144 5.28 -12.89 11.35
N TRP A 145 4.60 -14.03 11.32
CA TRP A 145 4.86 -15.13 12.26
C TRP A 145 6.32 -15.61 12.21
N VAL A 146 6.88 -15.78 11.01
CA VAL A 146 8.29 -16.21 10.82
C VAL A 146 9.29 -15.15 11.29
N ILE A 147 8.97 -13.86 11.17
CA ILE A 147 9.88 -12.77 11.54
C ILE A 147 9.85 -12.50 13.06
N GLN A 148 8.75 -12.79 13.74
CA GLN A 148 8.57 -12.56 15.17
C GLN A 148 9.10 -13.69 16.06
N GLU A 149 9.45 -14.87 15.50
CA GLU A 149 10.16 -15.96 16.19
C GLU A 149 11.70 -15.77 16.16
#